data_7fd922bfcac6f49d652c770bb29baecd
#
_entry.id   7fd922bfcac6f49d652c770bb29baecd
#
_cell.length_a   1.000
_cell.length_b   1.000
_cell.length_c   1.000
_cell.angle_alpha   90.00
_cell.angle_beta   90.00
_cell.angle_gamma   90.00
#
_symmetry.space_group_name_H-M   'P 1'
#
loop_
_entity.id
_entity.type
_entity.pdbx_description
1 polymer ?
#
loop_
_entity_poly.entity_id
_entity_poly.type
_entity_poly.pdbx_seq_one_letter_code
_entity_poly.pdbx_strand_id
1 'polypeptide(L)'
;LSYIDVKNLKPLKLVTNPGNGAAGPTIDKLQKVLSSHGVEFVKMHHEPDPTFPNGIPNPLLHEQQPITGDAVKSNEADLGIAWDGDFDRCFLWDENGRFIEGYYIVGLLAEAFLASKPGSKIVYDPRLTWNTVELVEQNSGTAIQSKSGHSFIKEMMRAEDAVYGGEMSAHHYFRDFAYCDSG
;
A
#
# COMPACT_ATOMS: atom_id res chain seq x y z
N LEU A 1 6.75 -5.42 12.15
CA LEU A 1 5.58 -6.30 12.41
C LEU A 1 4.57 -5.72 13.41
N SER A 2 4.84 -4.55 14.00
CA SER A 2 3.92 -3.91 14.96
C SER A 2 2.55 -3.54 14.37
N TYR A 3 2.44 -3.49 13.06
CA TYR A 3 1.19 -3.20 12.33
C TYR A 3 0.39 -4.44 11.95
N ILE A 4 0.94 -5.64 12.15
CA ILE A 4 0.31 -6.89 11.70
C ILE A 4 0.01 -7.77 12.90
N ASP A 5 -1.23 -8.20 13.06
CA ASP A 5 -1.58 -9.27 13.98
C ASP A 5 -1.33 -10.63 13.31
N VAL A 6 -0.10 -11.10 13.44
CA VAL A 6 0.35 -12.37 12.84
C VAL A 6 -0.42 -13.59 13.35
N LYS A 7 -1.09 -13.51 14.51
CA LYS A 7 -1.87 -14.61 15.08
C LYS A 7 -3.19 -14.83 14.34
N ASN A 8 -3.72 -13.76 13.75
CA ASN A 8 -4.97 -13.77 12.99
C ASN A 8 -4.74 -13.80 11.47
N LEU A 9 -3.47 -13.91 11.05
CA LEU A 9 -3.13 -14.00 9.64
C LEU A 9 -3.63 -15.33 9.06
N LYS A 10 -4.43 -15.25 7.99
CA LYS A 10 -4.85 -16.43 7.22
C LYS A 10 -3.75 -16.80 6.21
N PRO A 11 -3.68 -18.08 5.80
CA PRO A 11 -2.83 -18.45 4.66
C PRO A 11 -3.15 -17.57 3.45
N LEU A 12 -2.11 -17.02 2.82
CA LEU A 12 -2.22 -16.17 1.64
C LEU A 12 -1.10 -16.51 0.67
N LYS A 13 -1.40 -16.49 -0.62
CA LYS A 13 -0.43 -16.56 -1.70
C LYS A 13 -0.32 -15.19 -2.37
N LEU A 14 0.85 -14.58 -2.29
CA LEU A 14 1.11 -13.23 -2.74
C LEU A 14 2.04 -13.23 -3.95
N VAL A 15 1.65 -12.56 -5.03
CA VAL A 15 2.59 -12.13 -6.07
C VAL A 15 3.22 -10.82 -5.61
N THR A 16 4.55 -10.74 -5.62
CA THR A 16 5.28 -9.51 -5.26
C THR A 16 6.19 -9.07 -6.40
N ASN A 17 6.03 -7.84 -6.85
CA ASN A 17 6.74 -7.27 -7.99
C ASN A 17 7.42 -5.94 -7.64
N PRO A 18 8.67 -5.95 -7.15
CA PRO A 18 9.47 -4.73 -6.95
C PRO A 18 9.88 -4.01 -8.24
N GLY A 19 9.67 -4.59 -9.42
CA GLY A 19 10.10 -4.01 -10.69
C GLY A 19 11.61 -3.78 -10.80
N ASN A 20 12.42 -4.62 -10.14
CA ASN A 20 13.88 -4.45 -9.98
C ASN A 20 14.27 -3.20 -9.16
N GLY A 21 13.34 -2.63 -8.40
CA GLY A 21 13.55 -1.50 -7.50
C GLY A 21 14.00 -1.91 -6.09
N ALA A 22 13.87 -0.97 -5.16
CA ALA A 22 14.42 -1.09 -3.80
C ALA A 22 13.64 -2.04 -2.86
N ALA A 23 12.41 -2.46 -3.20
CA ALA A 23 11.55 -3.24 -2.32
C ALA A 23 12.02 -4.71 -2.10
N GLY A 24 12.75 -5.32 -3.06
CA GLY A 24 13.13 -6.72 -3.01
C GLY A 24 13.73 -7.20 -1.69
N PRO A 25 14.80 -6.56 -1.17
CA PRO A 25 15.41 -6.96 0.11
C PRO A 25 14.48 -6.84 1.32
N THR A 26 13.50 -5.95 1.27
CA THR A 26 12.49 -5.82 2.33
C THR A 26 11.51 -6.98 2.28
N ILE A 27 11.06 -7.38 1.07
CA ILE A 27 10.21 -8.56 0.86
C ILE A 27 10.91 -9.82 1.38
N ASP A 28 12.22 -9.98 1.17
CA ASP A 28 12.99 -11.12 1.71
C ASP A 28 12.94 -11.21 3.24
N LYS A 29 12.99 -10.06 3.91
CA LYS A 29 12.87 -10.01 5.37
C LYS A 29 11.46 -10.33 5.83
N LEU A 30 10.44 -9.83 5.13
CA LEU A 30 9.04 -10.13 5.41
C LEU A 30 8.74 -11.62 5.18
N GLN A 31 9.21 -12.20 4.08
CA GLN A 31 9.05 -13.61 3.79
C GLN A 31 9.59 -14.50 4.91
N LYS A 32 10.78 -14.22 5.43
CA LYS A 32 11.39 -15.01 6.53
C LYS A 32 10.49 -15.11 7.75
N VAL A 33 9.66 -14.10 7.99
CA VAL A 33 8.74 -14.09 9.13
C VAL A 33 7.37 -14.60 8.75
N LEU A 34 6.80 -14.11 7.64
CA LEU A 34 5.40 -14.38 7.30
C LEU A 34 5.18 -15.78 6.73
N SER A 35 6.21 -16.42 6.14
CA SER A 35 6.07 -17.80 5.64
C SER A 35 5.75 -18.79 6.76
N SER A 36 6.24 -18.57 7.97
CA SER A 36 5.88 -19.40 9.13
C SER A 36 4.41 -19.25 9.58
N HIS A 37 3.73 -18.23 9.07
CA HIS A 37 2.31 -17.94 9.31
C HIS A 37 1.42 -18.28 8.11
N GLY A 38 1.94 -19.07 7.15
CA GLY A 38 1.17 -19.54 6.00
C GLY A 38 1.13 -18.58 4.80
N VAL A 39 2.01 -17.58 4.75
CA VAL A 39 2.11 -16.69 3.58
C VAL A 39 3.14 -17.23 2.59
N GLU A 40 2.69 -17.50 1.37
CA GLU A 40 3.51 -17.89 0.23
C GLU A 40 3.82 -16.66 -0.64
N PHE A 41 5.06 -16.57 -1.14
CA PHE A 41 5.51 -15.46 -1.98
C PHE A 41 5.95 -15.93 -3.35
N VAL A 42 5.29 -15.45 -4.39
CA VAL A 42 5.69 -15.57 -5.79
C VAL A 42 6.39 -14.27 -6.17
N LYS A 43 7.70 -14.34 -6.36
CA LYS A 43 8.54 -13.15 -6.59
C LYS A 43 8.77 -12.92 -8.08
N MET A 44 8.55 -11.67 -8.53
CA MET A 44 8.81 -11.21 -9.90
C MET A 44 9.76 -10.02 -9.86
N HIS A 45 10.64 -9.89 -10.86
CA HIS A 45 11.57 -8.76 -11.00
C HIS A 45 12.16 -8.35 -9.65
N HIS A 46 12.59 -9.35 -8.87
CA HIS A 46 12.81 -9.22 -7.43
C HIS A 46 14.14 -8.56 -7.08
N GLU A 47 15.19 -8.92 -7.83
CA GLU A 47 16.53 -8.44 -7.54
C GLU A 47 16.68 -6.97 -7.95
N PRO A 48 17.17 -6.09 -7.05
CA PRO A 48 17.42 -4.70 -7.39
C PRO A 48 18.44 -4.57 -8.54
N ASP A 49 18.06 -3.84 -9.58
CA ASP A 49 18.93 -3.57 -10.72
C ASP A 49 18.73 -2.12 -11.18
N PRO A 50 19.72 -1.23 -11.03
CA PRO A 50 19.60 0.18 -11.37
C PRO A 50 19.46 0.44 -12.89
N THR A 51 19.64 -0.58 -13.73
CA THR A 51 19.40 -0.47 -15.17
C THR A 51 17.93 -0.68 -15.54
N PHE A 52 17.10 -1.19 -14.61
CA PHE A 52 15.70 -1.51 -14.81
C PHE A 52 15.42 -2.31 -16.09
N PRO A 53 15.95 -3.55 -16.20
CA PRO A 53 15.89 -4.34 -17.43
C PRO A 53 14.47 -4.66 -17.90
N ASN A 54 13.48 -4.55 -17.00
CA ASN A 54 12.05 -4.74 -17.29
C ASN A 54 11.29 -3.41 -17.42
N GLY A 55 12.02 -2.28 -17.58
CA GLY A 55 11.47 -0.92 -17.59
C GLY A 55 11.38 -0.31 -16.20
N ILE A 56 11.35 1.02 -16.13
CA ILE A 56 11.20 1.76 -14.86
C ILE A 56 9.82 1.42 -14.28
N PRO A 57 9.75 0.88 -13.05
CA PRO A 57 8.49 0.45 -12.47
C PRO A 57 7.61 1.64 -12.11
N ASN A 58 6.45 1.72 -12.74
CA ASN A 58 5.41 2.68 -12.44
C ASN A 58 4.02 2.05 -12.62
N PRO A 59 3.50 1.33 -11.63
CA PRO A 59 2.21 0.65 -11.73
C PRO A 59 0.98 1.55 -11.92
N LEU A 60 1.12 2.88 -11.83
CA LEU A 60 0.07 3.81 -12.26
C LEU A 60 -0.15 3.81 -13.77
N LEU A 61 0.83 3.40 -14.54
CA LEU A 61 0.71 3.30 -16.00
C LEU A 61 -0.10 2.07 -16.38
N HIS A 62 -1.20 2.26 -17.09
CA HIS A 62 -2.10 1.16 -17.47
C HIS A 62 -1.40 0.04 -18.25
N GLU A 63 -0.40 0.37 -19.05
CA GLU A 63 0.39 -0.60 -19.80
C GLU A 63 1.27 -1.50 -18.92
N GLN A 64 1.57 -1.10 -17.70
CA GLN A 64 2.35 -1.91 -16.74
C GLN A 64 1.48 -2.77 -15.81
N GLN A 65 0.20 -2.44 -15.67
CA GLN A 65 -0.71 -3.16 -14.77
C GLN A 65 -0.90 -4.63 -15.12
N PRO A 66 -0.99 -5.05 -16.41
CA PRO A 66 -1.13 -6.46 -16.77
C PRO A 66 0.03 -7.34 -16.29
N ILE A 67 1.24 -6.80 -16.16
CA ILE A 67 2.43 -7.57 -15.78
C ILE A 67 2.20 -8.28 -14.43
N THR A 68 1.76 -7.55 -13.42
CA THR A 68 1.47 -8.11 -12.10
C THR A 68 0.12 -8.83 -12.10
N GLY A 69 -0.90 -8.28 -12.76
CA GLY A 69 -2.23 -8.88 -12.81
C GLY A 69 -2.26 -10.27 -13.47
N ASP A 70 -1.53 -10.45 -14.57
CA ASP A 70 -1.44 -11.76 -15.24
C ASP A 70 -0.64 -12.77 -14.41
N ALA A 71 0.36 -12.32 -13.65
CA ALA A 71 1.07 -13.18 -12.72
C ALA A 71 0.19 -13.64 -11.54
N VAL A 72 -0.68 -12.77 -11.03
CA VAL A 72 -1.68 -13.16 -10.00
C VAL A 72 -2.55 -14.29 -10.53
N LYS A 73 -3.16 -14.12 -11.71
CA LYS A 73 -4.02 -15.15 -12.34
C LYS A 73 -3.27 -16.46 -12.62
N SER A 74 -2.09 -16.38 -13.23
CA SER A 74 -1.33 -17.57 -13.65
C SER A 74 -0.78 -18.38 -12.48
N ASN A 75 -0.59 -17.77 -11.33
CA ASN A 75 -0.15 -18.43 -10.10
C ASN A 75 -1.30 -18.75 -9.15
N GLU A 76 -2.55 -18.43 -9.50
CA GLU A 76 -3.71 -18.59 -8.60
C GLU A 76 -3.43 -17.93 -7.23
N ALA A 77 -2.90 -16.70 -7.26
CA ALA A 77 -2.55 -15.97 -6.05
C ALA A 77 -3.75 -15.17 -5.53
N ASP A 78 -3.80 -14.99 -4.22
CA ASP A 78 -4.88 -14.24 -3.55
C ASP A 78 -4.75 -12.74 -3.75
N LEU A 79 -3.51 -12.24 -3.92
CA LEU A 79 -3.23 -10.80 -4.04
C LEU A 79 -1.94 -10.57 -4.82
N GLY A 80 -1.92 -9.51 -5.61
CA GLY A 80 -0.71 -8.94 -6.21
C GLY A 80 -0.29 -7.67 -5.50
N ILE A 81 1.00 -7.50 -5.28
CA ILE A 81 1.59 -6.29 -4.70
C ILE A 81 2.76 -5.85 -5.58
N ALA A 82 2.77 -4.59 -6.02
CA ALA A 82 3.90 -4.02 -6.73
C ALA A 82 4.27 -2.65 -6.16
N TRP A 83 5.50 -2.27 -6.40
CA TRP A 83 6.04 -0.98 -5.95
C TRP A 83 6.68 -0.25 -7.11
N ASP A 84 6.92 1.02 -6.91
CA ASP A 84 7.77 1.81 -7.78
C ASP A 84 9.27 1.67 -7.44
N GLY A 85 10.12 2.38 -8.17
CA GLY A 85 11.56 2.12 -8.13
C GLY A 85 12.24 2.41 -6.79
N ASP A 86 11.84 3.45 -6.09
CA ASP A 86 12.41 3.88 -4.80
C ASP A 86 11.60 3.40 -3.58
N PHE A 87 10.50 2.65 -3.83
CA PHE A 87 9.76 1.97 -2.79
C PHE A 87 8.97 2.90 -1.88
N ASP A 88 8.51 4.03 -2.37
CA ASP A 88 7.65 4.94 -1.61
C ASP A 88 6.15 4.79 -1.90
N ARG A 89 5.79 4.05 -2.97
CA ARG A 89 4.40 3.78 -3.38
C ARG A 89 4.12 2.28 -3.46
N CYS A 90 2.92 1.87 -2.99
CA CYS A 90 2.46 0.49 -2.98
C CYS A 90 1.15 0.33 -3.77
N PHE A 91 1.09 -0.66 -4.63
CA PHE A 91 -0.03 -0.93 -5.53
C PHE A 91 -0.52 -2.35 -5.38
N LEU A 92 -1.83 -2.56 -5.46
CA LEU A 92 -2.47 -3.83 -5.20
C LEU A 92 -3.32 -4.33 -6.37
N TRP A 93 -3.40 -5.65 -6.51
CA TRP A 93 -4.29 -6.38 -7.45
C TRP A 93 -5.08 -7.42 -6.69
N ASP A 94 -6.36 -7.58 -7.05
CA ASP A 94 -7.22 -8.63 -6.51
C ASP A 94 -6.83 -10.04 -7.04
N GLU A 95 -7.48 -11.06 -6.54
CA GLU A 95 -7.29 -12.46 -6.95
C GLU A 95 -7.64 -12.73 -8.43
N ASN A 96 -8.38 -11.83 -9.07
CA ASN A 96 -8.70 -11.87 -10.50
C ASN A 96 -7.66 -11.11 -11.36
N GLY A 97 -6.58 -10.61 -10.74
CA GLY A 97 -5.55 -9.80 -11.39
C GLY A 97 -6.03 -8.41 -11.80
N ARG A 98 -7.08 -7.88 -11.18
CA ARG A 98 -7.56 -6.53 -11.42
C ARG A 98 -6.83 -5.55 -10.52
N PHE A 99 -6.33 -4.48 -11.11
CA PHE A 99 -5.72 -3.39 -10.35
C PHE A 99 -6.75 -2.74 -9.40
N ILE A 100 -6.33 -2.52 -8.16
CA ILE A 100 -7.15 -1.86 -7.15
C ILE A 100 -6.71 -0.40 -7.08
N GLU A 101 -7.60 0.50 -7.45
CA GLU A 101 -7.31 1.93 -7.44
C GLU A 101 -6.93 2.42 -6.03
N GLY A 102 -5.95 3.31 -5.95
CA GLY A 102 -5.52 3.93 -4.69
C GLY A 102 -6.67 4.53 -3.89
N TYR A 103 -7.71 4.96 -4.59
CA TYR A 103 -8.97 5.43 -4.02
C TYR A 103 -9.57 4.47 -2.98
N TYR A 104 -9.61 3.17 -3.28
CA TYR A 104 -10.14 2.16 -2.36
C TYR A 104 -9.14 1.77 -1.28
N ILE A 105 -7.85 1.73 -1.62
CA ILE A 105 -6.80 1.34 -0.68
C ILE A 105 -6.67 2.36 0.46
N VAL A 106 -6.77 3.65 0.16
CA VAL A 106 -6.74 4.69 1.20
C VAL A 106 -7.91 4.55 2.16
N GLY A 107 -9.12 4.26 1.65
CA GLY A 107 -10.29 4.00 2.49
C GLY A 107 -10.12 2.76 3.39
N LEU A 108 -9.63 1.65 2.82
CA LEU A 108 -9.38 0.41 3.55
C LEU A 108 -8.34 0.57 4.66
N LEU A 109 -7.25 1.27 4.38
CA LEU A 109 -6.22 1.56 5.40
C LEU A 109 -6.76 2.51 6.48
N ALA A 110 -7.53 3.53 6.10
CA ALA A 110 -8.18 4.42 7.06
C ALA A 110 -9.07 3.64 8.03
N GLU A 111 -9.92 2.73 7.52
CA GLU A 111 -10.74 1.84 8.34
C GLU A 111 -9.91 0.99 9.29
N ALA A 112 -8.84 0.35 8.81
CA ALA A 112 -7.95 -0.47 9.62
C ALA A 112 -7.29 0.33 10.77
N PHE A 113 -6.84 1.57 10.49
CA PHE A 113 -6.28 2.44 11.52
C PHE A 113 -7.34 2.88 12.55
N LEU A 114 -8.54 3.21 12.11
CA LEU A 114 -9.62 3.63 13.00
C LEU A 114 -10.15 2.48 13.84
N ALA A 115 -10.15 1.25 13.35
CA ALA A 115 -10.47 0.07 14.15
C ALA A 115 -9.53 -0.11 15.35
N SER A 116 -8.24 0.24 15.19
CA SER A 116 -7.24 0.17 16.26
C SER A 116 -7.16 1.44 17.11
N LYS A 117 -7.53 2.59 16.55
CA LYS A 117 -7.42 3.93 17.17
C LYS A 117 -8.70 4.74 16.89
N PRO A 118 -9.86 4.39 17.48
CA PRO A 118 -11.12 5.10 17.26
C PRO A 118 -11.01 6.59 17.58
N GLY A 119 -11.73 7.43 16.84
CA GLY A 119 -11.73 8.89 17.02
C GLY A 119 -10.51 9.61 16.42
N SER A 120 -9.59 8.87 15.80
CA SER A 120 -8.40 9.47 15.18
C SER A 120 -8.72 10.24 13.90
N LYS A 121 -7.76 11.08 13.49
CA LYS A 121 -7.83 11.86 12.25
C LYS A 121 -7.11 11.15 11.12
N ILE A 122 -7.68 11.24 9.92
CA ILE A 122 -7.15 10.71 8.66
C ILE A 122 -6.99 11.86 7.68
N VAL A 123 -5.80 12.05 7.13
CA VAL A 123 -5.53 13.06 6.11
C VAL A 123 -5.63 12.44 4.72
N TYR A 124 -6.26 13.13 3.79
CA TYR A 124 -6.42 12.65 2.42
C TYR A 124 -6.25 13.77 1.39
N ASP A 125 -5.87 13.41 0.16
CA ASP A 125 -5.77 14.37 -0.94
C ASP A 125 -7.15 14.65 -1.60
N PRO A 126 -7.33 15.77 -2.34
CA PRO A 126 -8.63 16.17 -2.86
C PRO A 126 -9.27 15.19 -3.86
N ARG A 127 -8.53 14.22 -4.38
CA ARG A 127 -9.03 13.21 -5.33
C ARG A 127 -9.70 12.01 -4.65
N LEU A 128 -9.64 11.93 -3.30
CA LEU A 128 -10.07 10.78 -2.48
C LEU A 128 -11.35 11.08 -1.68
N THR A 129 -12.25 11.92 -2.18
CA THR A 129 -13.33 12.50 -1.34
C THR A 129 -14.35 11.46 -0.85
N TRP A 130 -15.16 10.91 -1.73
CA TRP A 130 -16.38 10.20 -1.31
C TRP A 130 -16.12 8.96 -0.48
N ASN A 131 -15.41 7.98 -1.03
CA ASN A 131 -15.13 6.72 -0.34
C ASN A 131 -14.36 6.91 0.97
N THR A 132 -13.33 7.76 0.95
CA THR A 132 -12.47 7.99 2.12
C THR A 132 -13.24 8.70 3.22
N VAL A 133 -13.99 9.76 2.90
CA VAL A 133 -14.77 10.52 3.88
C VAL A 133 -15.83 9.63 4.51
N GLU A 134 -16.61 8.92 3.68
CA GLU A 134 -17.67 8.02 4.15
C GLU A 134 -17.13 6.94 5.09
N LEU A 135 -16.06 6.25 4.72
CA LEU A 135 -15.45 5.21 5.56
C LEU A 135 -14.87 5.76 6.86
N VAL A 136 -14.24 6.93 6.81
CA VAL A 136 -13.71 7.58 8.02
C VAL A 136 -14.82 7.95 8.99
N GLU A 137 -15.92 8.54 8.49
CA GLU A 137 -17.08 8.93 9.32
C GLU A 137 -17.81 7.70 9.89
N GLN A 138 -18.03 6.66 9.08
CA GLN A 138 -18.64 5.40 9.53
C GLN A 138 -17.85 4.72 10.64
N ASN A 139 -16.52 4.87 10.63
CA ASN A 139 -15.62 4.33 11.65
C ASN A 139 -15.30 5.34 12.77
N SER A 140 -16.15 6.37 12.94
CA SER A 140 -16.03 7.37 14.02
C SER A 140 -14.72 8.15 14.00
N GLY A 141 -14.07 8.30 12.85
CA GLY A 141 -12.88 9.13 12.63
C GLY A 141 -13.23 10.55 12.17
N THR A 142 -12.20 11.35 11.96
CA THR A 142 -12.31 12.69 11.36
C THR A 142 -11.49 12.75 10.09
N ALA A 143 -12.14 12.99 8.95
CA ALA A 143 -11.51 13.13 7.66
C ALA A 143 -11.02 14.58 7.45
N ILE A 144 -9.74 14.76 7.13
CA ILE A 144 -9.12 16.07 6.93
C ILE A 144 -8.53 16.14 5.54
N GLN A 145 -9.06 17.04 4.72
CA GLN A 145 -8.58 17.25 3.37
C GLN A 145 -7.32 18.11 3.38
N SER A 146 -6.26 17.65 2.70
CA SER A 146 -5.05 18.40 2.44
C SER A 146 -4.94 18.76 0.95
N LYS A 147 -3.96 19.58 0.59
CA LYS A 147 -3.48 19.67 -0.79
C LYS A 147 -2.73 18.40 -1.17
N SER A 148 -2.75 18.01 -2.46
CA SER A 148 -1.93 16.92 -2.97
C SER A 148 -0.44 17.23 -2.87
N GLY A 149 0.34 16.21 -2.56
CA GLY A 149 1.80 16.28 -2.49
C GLY A 149 2.33 16.01 -1.07
N HIS A 150 3.40 15.22 -1.01
CA HIS A 150 3.96 14.68 0.23
C HIS A 150 4.25 15.73 1.31
N SER A 151 4.71 16.92 0.92
CA SER A 151 5.02 17.99 1.89
C SER A 151 3.75 18.50 2.59
N PHE A 152 2.67 18.70 1.84
CA PHE A 152 1.40 19.19 2.38
C PHE A 152 0.70 18.14 3.25
N ILE A 153 0.72 16.86 2.80
CA ILE A 153 0.15 15.77 3.59
C ILE A 153 0.90 15.62 4.92
N LYS A 154 2.24 15.59 4.89
CA LYS A 154 3.07 15.46 6.09
C LYS A 154 2.91 16.67 7.05
N GLU A 155 2.80 17.88 6.52
CA GLU A 155 2.55 19.09 7.30
C GLU A 155 1.18 19.01 7.99
N MET A 156 0.13 18.69 7.24
CA MET A 156 -1.22 18.55 7.76
C MET A 156 -1.33 17.44 8.80
N MET A 157 -0.70 16.28 8.55
CA MET A 157 -0.70 15.19 9.52
C MET A 157 -0.04 15.57 10.85
N ARG A 158 1.06 16.34 10.82
CA ARG A 158 1.71 16.83 12.05
C ARG A 158 0.85 17.87 12.77
N ALA A 159 0.26 18.80 12.03
CA ALA A 159 -0.59 19.85 12.60
C ALA A 159 -1.83 19.27 13.31
N GLU A 160 -2.40 18.21 12.75
CA GLU A 160 -3.64 17.59 13.21
C GLU A 160 -3.42 16.35 14.07
N ASP A 161 -2.19 15.92 14.28
CA ASP A 161 -1.81 14.64 14.90
C ASP A 161 -2.55 13.43 14.27
N ALA A 162 -2.67 13.43 12.93
CA ALA A 162 -3.38 12.39 12.21
C ALA A 162 -2.58 11.08 12.21
N VAL A 163 -3.28 9.95 12.41
CA VAL A 163 -2.63 8.62 12.53
C VAL A 163 -2.18 8.07 11.18
N TYR A 164 -2.89 8.44 10.13
CA TYR A 164 -2.65 7.98 8.76
C TYR A 164 -2.97 9.10 7.76
N GLY A 165 -2.26 9.09 6.66
CA GLY A 165 -2.56 9.93 5.50
C GLY A 165 -2.41 9.13 4.22
N GLY A 166 -3.21 9.45 3.18
CA GLY A 166 -3.15 8.76 1.91
C GLY A 166 -3.34 9.69 0.72
N GLU A 167 -2.69 9.32 -0.39
CA GLU A 167 -2.85 9.98 -1.69
C GLU A 167 -3.35 8.99 -2.76
N MET A 168 -4.05 9.52 -3.75
CA MET A 168 -4.47 8.75 -4.93
C MET A 168 -3.29 8.12 -5.69
N SER A 169 -2.11 8.70 -5.57
CA SER A 169 -0.86 8.24 -6.17
C SER A 169 -0.21 7.05 -5.47
N ALA A 170 -0.91 6.44 -4.48
CA ALA A 170 -0.45 5.30 -3.69
C ALA A 170 0.71 5.60 -2.71
N HIS A 171 0.89 6.87 -2.32
CA HIS A 171 1.68 7.21 -1.15
C HIS A 171 0.82 7.05 0.12
N HIS A 172 1.36 6.36 1.10
CA HIS A 172 0.73 6.12 2.39
C HIS A 172 1.65 6.61 3.50
N TYR A 173 1.14 7.48 4.37
CA TYR A 173 1.89 8.18 5.42
C TYR A 173 1.45 7.70 6.79
N PHE A 174 2.40 7.44 7.67
CA PHE A 174 2.13 6.83 8.97
C PHE A 174 2.70 7.68 10.09
N ARG A 175 1.86 8.11 11.06
CA ARG A 175 2.32 8.86 12.24
C ARG A 175 3.43 8.11 12.98
N ASP A 176 3.22 6.82 13.19
CA ASP A 176 4.14 5.98 13.95
C ASP A 176 5.45 5.66 13.19
N PHE A 177 5.53 6.11 11.92
CA PHE A 177 6.74 6.14 11.09
C PHE A 177 7.20 7.58 10.82
N ALA A 178 7.18 8.43 11.85
CA ALA A 178 7.59 9.85 11.78
C ALA A 178 6.87 10.67 10.70
N TYR A 179 5.63 10.31 10.38
CA TYR A 179 4.82 10.89 9.29
C TYR A 179 5.44 10.71 7.89
N CYS A 180 6.33 9.73 7.75
CA CYS A 180 6.90 9.40 6.44
C CYS A 180 5.99 8.49 5.64
N ASP A 181 6.14 8.57 4.33
CA ASP A 181 5.57 7.63 3.39
C ASP A 181 6.37 6.33 3.34
N SER A 182 5.68 5.25 3.02
CA SER A 182 6.27 3.94 2.79
C SER A 182 5.36 3.12 1.90
N GLY A 183 5.93 2.44 0.92
CA GLY A 183 5.26 1.47 0.10
C GLY A 183 5.05 0.12 0.78
#